data_0c4758c8f9ca36a1b8a0e34d03f871e2
#
_entry.id   0c4758c8f9ca36a1b8a0e34d03f871e2
#
_cell.length_a   1.000
_cell.length_b   1.000
_cell.length_c   1.000
_cell.angle_alpha   90.00
_cell.angle_beta   90.00
_cell.angle_gamma   90.00
#
_symmetry.space_group_name_H-M   'P 1'
#
loop_
_entity.id
_entity.type
_entity.pdbx_description
1 polymer ?
#
loop_
_entity_poly.entity_id
_entity_poly.type
_entity_poly.pdbx_seq_one_letter_code
_entity_poly.pdbx_strand_id
1 'polypeptide(L)'
;MALLHSTAQRNGTLAGVGPVMSAYNGGSLRIFGGTAPTSADAVEPSAPLAVVPMPATLFPAPIGGLLTANTIPPQAATAAGTATWARLVTSADTGVAVTTTQPRIQGSVSVTGGGGDFQLSTTAIVVSALDRKSVV
;
A
#
# COMPACT_ATOMS: atom_id res chain seq x y z
N MET A 1 -6.30 13.19 -3.20
CA MET A 1 -6.71 12.45 -1.99
C MET A 1 -5.59 12.57 -0.98
N ALA A 2 -5.89 12.85 0.26
CA ALA A 2 -4.91 12.82 1.33
C ALA A 2 -4.63 11.38 1.77
N LEU A 3 -3.47 11.15 2.35
CA LEU A 3 -3.14 9.86 2.95
C LEU A 3 -4.09 9.54 4.10
N LEU A 4 -4.71 8.38 4.08
CA LEU A 4 -5.66 7.95 5.09
C LEU A 4 -5.09 6.81 5.94
N HIS A 5 -5.28 6.93 7.23
CA HIS A 5 -4.90 5.90 8.18
C HIS A 5 -6.16 5.22 8.72
N SER A 6 -6.13 3.91 8.82
CA SER A 6 -7.21 3.12 9.45
C SER A 6 -7.38 3.48 10.93
N THR A 7 -8.51 3.11 11.49
CA THR A 7 -8.76 3.29 12.93
C THR A 7 -7.69 2.60 13.77
N ALA A 8 -7.31 1.38 13.42
CA ALA A 8 -6.27 0.64 14.13
C ALA A 8 -4.90 1.34 14.06
N GLN A 9 -4.55 1.89 12.89
CA GLN A 9 -3.31 2.66 12.71
C GLN A 9 -3.29 3.90 13.61
N ARG A 10 -4.38 4.65 13.64
CA ARG A 10 -4.48 5.84 14.49
C ARG A 10 -4.43 5.50 15.98
N ASN A 11 -5.13 4.45 16.36
CA ASN A 11 -5.14 3.98 17.76
C ASN A 11 -3.75 3.54 18.21
N GLY A 12 -3.03 2.78 17.37
CA GLY A 12 -1.67 2.37 17.66
C GLY A 12 -0.72 3.56 17.85
N THR A 13 -0.83 4.55 16.97
CA THR A 13 -0.03 5.79 17.08
C THR A 13 -0.34 6.55 18.37
N LEU A 14 -1.62 6.71 18.71
CA LEU A 14 -2.05 7.42 19.92
C LEU A 14 -1.66 6.68 21.19
N ALA A 15 -1.69 5.35 21.18
CA ALA A 15 -1.30 4.53 22.32
C ALA A 15 0.22 4.45 22.51
N GLY A 16 1.02 4.93 21.56
CA GLY A 16 2.48 4.86 21.61
C GLY A 16 3.02 3.42 21.61
N VAL A 17 2.29 2.50 21.02
CA VAL A 17 2.64 1.07 21.00
C VAL A 17 3.61 0.79 19.87
N GLY A 18 4.90 0.77 20.19
CA GLY A 18 5.96 0.28 19.31
C GLY A 18 6.15 1.05 17.99
N PRO A 19 7.10 0.64 17.17
CA PRO A 19 7.30 1.24 15.85
C PRO A 19 6.16 0.84 14.92
N VAL A 20 5.21 1.73 14.73
CA VAL A 20 3.97 1.49 13.97
C VAL A 20 4.25 0.99 12.55
N MET A 21 5.33 1.47 11.93
CA MET A 21 5.66 1.07 10.56
C MET A 21 6.16 -0.38 10.45
N SER A 22 6.66 -0.97 11.52
CA SER A 22 7.05 -2.39 11.50
C SER A 22 5.85 -3.35 11.36
N ALA A 23 4.64 -2.87 11.63
CA ALA A 23 3.44 -3.67 11.43
C ALA A 23 3.25 -4.09 9.97
N TYR A 24 3.82 -3.35 9.03
CA TYR A 24 3.72 -3.62 7.59
C TYR A 24 4.81 -4.53 7.05
N ASN A 25 5.75 -4.97 7.88
CA ASN A 25 6.76 -5.95 7.48
C ASN A 25 6.08 -7.24 7.01
N GLY A 26 6.43 -7.70 5.82
CA GLY A 26 5.82 -8.89 5.23
C GLY A 26 4.36 -8.72 4.81
N GLY A 27 3.81 -7.53 4.89
CA GLY A 27 2.46 -7.22 4.43
C GLY A 27 2.37 -7.12 2.91
N SER A 28 1.43 -6.34 2.41
CA SER A 28 1.29 -6.12 0.97
C SER A 28 0.79 -4.72 0.65
N LEU A 29 1.23 -4.21 -0.50
CA LEU A 29 0.68 -3.01 -1.12
C LEU A 29 -0.30 -3.44 -2.20
N ARG A 30 -1.57 -3.07 -2.03
CA ARG A 30 -2.66 -3.42 -2.93
C ARG A 30 -3.00 -2.19 -3.77
N ILE A 31 -2.87 -2.31 -5.08
CA ILE A 31 -2.98 -1.21 -6.04
C ILE A 31 -4.28 -1.34 -6.79
N PHE A 32 -5.03 -0.24 -6.87
CA PHE A 32 -6.38 -0.20 -7.45
C PHE A 32 -6.55 0.93 -8.46
N GLY A 33 -7.51 0.72 -9.35
CA GLY A 33 -8.08 1.78 -10.18
C GLY A 33 -9.39 2.32 -9.58
N GLY A 34 -9.98 3.29 -10.26
CA GLY A 34 -11.28 3.85 -9.87
C GLY A 34 -11.22 4.75 -8.64
N THR A 35 -12.33 4.82 -7.94
CA THR A 35 -12.50 5.71 -6.78
C THR A 35 -12.17 4.98 -5.49
N ALA A 36 -11.29 5.57 -4.69
CA ALA A 36 -10.94 5.06 -3.37
C ALA A 36 -12.10 5.19 -2.39
N PRO A 37 -12.25 4.24 -1.44
CA PRO A 37 -13.14 4.43 -0.30
C PRO A 37 -12.77 5.66 0.52
N THR A 38 -13.73 6.23 1.21
CA THR A 38 -13.49 7.39 2.08
C THR A 38 -12.80 7.03 3.40
N SER A 39 -12.66 5.75 3.70
CA SER A 39 -12.00 5.25 4.90
C SER A 39 -11.11 4.05 4.57
N ALA A 40 -9.94 4.00 5.18
CA ALA A 40 -9.04 2.85 5.08
C ALA A 40 -9.61 1.59 5.77
N ASP A 41 -10.57 1.74 6.68
CA ASP A 41 -11.25 0.62 7.33
C ASP A 41 -12.26 -0.08 6.41
N ALA A 42 -12.69 0.59 5.35
CA ALA A 42 -13.74 0.12 4.46
C ALA A 42 -13.32 -1.11 3.64
N VAL A 43 -14.32 -1.89 3.23
CA VAL A 43 -14.15 -2.98 2.27
C VAL A 43 -13.57 -2.46 0.95
N GLU A 44 -12.78 -3.28 0.27
CA GLU A 44 -12.31 -2.97 -1.08
C GLU A 44 -13.49 -2.97 -2.06
N PRO A 45 -13.67 -1.89 -2.83
CA PRO A 45 -14.81 -1.80 -3.76
C PRO A 45 -14.63 -2.65 -5.03
N SER A 46 -13.42 -3.11 -5.31
CA SER A 46 -13.10 -3.90 -6.49
C SER A 46 -11.86 -4.77 -6.24
N ALA A 47 -11.58 -5.69 -7.16
CA ALA A 47 -10.35 -6.46 -7.11
C ALA A 47 -9.13 -5.56 -7.40
N PRO A 48 -7.98 -5.79 -6.76
CA PRO A 48 -6.78 -5.02 -7.03
C PRO A 48 -6.23 -5.29 -8.43
N LEU A 49 -5.59 -4.28 -9.02
CA LEU A 49 -4.83 -4.43 -10.26
C LEU A 49 -3.53 -5.20 -10.01
N ALA A 50 -2.93 -4.98 -8.85
CA ALA A 50 -1.73 -5.69 -8.44
C ALA A 50 -1.67 -5.79 -6.92
N VAL A 51 -1.05 -6.85 -6.43
CA VAL A 51 -0.74 -7.04 -5.01
C VAL A 51 0.76 -7.24 -4.91
N VAL A 52 1.46 -6.27 -4.33
CA VAL A 52 2.92 -6.27 -4.22
C VAL A 52 3.30 -6.72 -2.82
N PRO A 53 3.92 -7.91 -2.65
CA PRO A 53 4.39 -8.34 -1.33
C PRO A 53 5.48 -7.42 -0.81
N MET A 54 5.38 -7.06 0.47
CA MET A 54 6.42 -6.28 1.13
C MET A 54 7.50 -7.22 1.68
N PRO A 55 8.76 -6.78 1.71
CA PRO A 55 9.84 -7.58 2.29
C PRO A 55 9.62 -7.83 3.78
N ALA A 56 10.26 -8.86 4.33
CA ALA A 56 10.18 -9.19 5.74
C ALA A 56 10.64 -8.06 6.65
N THR A 57 11.52 -7.18 6.16
CA THR A 57 11.88 -5.91 6.78
C THR A 57 11.61 -4.80 5.76
N LEU A 58 10.41 -4.25 5.80
CA LEU A 58 10.05 -3.14 4.90
C LEU A 58 10.77 -1.86 5.31
N PHE A 59 10.72 -1.52 6.58
CA PHE A 59 11.38 -0.34 7.12
C PHE A 59 12.41 -0.74 8.17
N PRO A 60 13.70 -0.51 7.90
CA PRO A 60 14.73 -0.61 8.94
C PRO A 60 14.58 0.52 9.96
N ALA A 61 15.42 0.51 10.99
CA ALA A 61 15.41 1.55 11.98
C ALA A 61 15.60 2.94 11.36
N PRO A 62 14.84 3.96 11.78
CA PRO A 62 14.98 5.31 11.24
C PRO A 62 16.35 5.90 11.63
N ILE A 63 16.91 6.70 10.73
CA ILE A 63 18.18 7.40 10.93
C ILE A 63 17.95 8.89 10.69
N GLY A 64 18.35 9.72 11.67
CA GLY A 64 18.22 11.17 11.54
C GLY A 64 16.79 11.68 11.36
N GLY A 65 15.81 10.95 11.92
CA GLY A 65 14.39 11.28 11.74
C GLY A 65 13.82 10.87 10.39
N LEU A 66 14.57 10.14 9.59
CA LEU A 66 14.14 9.66 8.27
C LEU A 66 13.92 8.15 8.31
N LEU A 67 12.78 7.72 7.77
CA LEU A 67 12.44 6.32 7.58
C LEU A 67 12.46 6.00 6.08
N THR A 68 13.36 5.12 5.67
CA THR A 68 13.52 4.73 4.27
C THR A 68 13.18 3.26 4.08
N ALA A 69 12.28 2.97 3.15
CA ALA A 69 11.92 1.59 2.83
C ALA A 69 13.08 0.84 2.16
N ASN A 70 13.20 -0.44 2.48
CA ASN A 70 14.05 -1.35 1.73
C ASN A 70 13.51 -1.56 0.32
N THR A 71 14.35 -2.10 -0.57
CA THR A 71 13.95 -2.39 -1.94
C THR A 71 12.75 -3.34 -1.97
N ILE A 72 11.73 -2.95 -2.72
CA ILE A 72 10.52 -3.75 -2.93
C ILE A 72 10.68 -4.45 -4.28
N PRO A 73 10.69 -5.80 -4.31
CA PRO A 73 10.82 -6.53 -5.57
C PRO A 73 9.63 -6.24 -6.51
N PRO A 74 9.87 -6.16 -7.82
CA PRO A 74 8.80 -6.00 -8.78
C PRO A 74 7.85 -7.20 -8.76
N GLN A 75 6.57 -6.93 -9.01
CA GLN A 75 5.50 -7.93 -9.00
C GLN A 75 4.64 -7.76 -10.25
N ALA A 76 4.29 -8.90 -10.88
CA ALA A 76 3.38 -8.89 -12.02
C ALA A 76 1.96 -8.47 -11.59
N ALA A 77 1.30 -7.70 -12.44
CA ALA A 77 -0.10 -7.31 -12.23
C ALA A 77 -1.04 -8.48 -12.51
N THR A 78 -2.17 -8.49 -11.80
CA THR A 78 -3.23 -9.49 -12.00
C THR A 78 -4.38 -9.01 -12.86
N ALA A 79 -4.52 -7.69 -13.02
CA ALA A 79 -5.52 -7.08 -13.87
C ALA A 79 -4.97 -5.80 -14.51
N ALA A 80 -5.47 -5.46 -15.68
CA ALA A 80 -5.11 -4.23 -16.40
C ALA A 80 -6.00 -3.06 -15.96
N GLY A 81 -5.45 -1.87 -15.96
CA GLY A 81 -6.18 -0.64 -15.65
C GLY A 81 -5.24 0.51 -15.31
N THR A 82 -5.82 1.63 -14.92
CA THR A 82 -5.05 2.78 -14.46
C THR A 82 -5.06 2.82 -12.94
N ALA A 83 -3.88 2.77 -12.33
CA ALA A 83 -3.72 2.87 -10.89
C ALA A 83 -4.04 4.29 -10.43
N THR A 84 -4.93 4.42 -9.45
CA THR A 84 -5.36 5.71 -8.91
C THR A 84 -5.20 5.79 -7.39
N TRP A 85 -5.27 4.66 -6.70
CA TRP A 85 -5.09 4.61 -5.26
C TRP A 85 -4.50 3.26 -4.84
N ALA A 86 -3.97 3.21 -3.64
CA ALA A 86 -3.39 2.00 -3.08
C ALA A 86 -3.66 1.89 -1.58
N ARG A 87 -3.56 0.68 -1.08
CA ARG A 87 -3.73 0.37 0.34
C ARG A 87 -2.60 -0.54 0.80
N LEU A 88 -1.85 -0.09 1.81
CA LEU A 88 -0.82 -0.88 2.47
C LEU A 88 -1.45 -1.59 3.66
N VAL A 89 -1.28 -2.90 3.73
CA VAL A 89 -1.86 -3.76 4.77
C VAL A 89 -0.78 -4.61 5.43
N THR A 90 -1.10 -5.11 6.63
CA THR A 90 -0.20 -6.01 7.37
C THR A 90 -0.24 -7.43 6.82
N SER A 91 0.68 -8.28 7.24
CA SER A 91 0.70 -9.71 6.85
C SER A 91 -0.52 -10.48 7.34
N ALA A 92 -1.16 -10.03 8.43
CA ALA A 92 -2.36 -10.65 8.99
C ALA A 92 -3.67 -10.18 8.35
N ASP A 93 -3.61 -9.17 7.49
CA ASP A 93 -4.77 -8.52 6.88
C ASP A 93 -4.84 -8.85 5.40
N THR A 94 -5.92 -9.46 4.95
CA THR A 94 -6.14 -9.70 3.52
C THR A 94 -6.43 -8.41 2.75
N GLY A 95 -6.78 -7.33 3.46
CA GLY A 95 -7.13 -6.04 2.86
C GLY A 95 -8.56 -5.93 2.35
N VAL A 96 -9.25 -7.05 2.16
CA VAL A 96 -10.54 -7.10 1.47
C VAL A 96 -11.69 -6.63 2.37
N ALA A 97 -11.83 -7.23 3.54
CA ALA A 97 -12.97 -6.98 4.42
C ALA A 97 -12.86 -5.65 5.19
N VAL A 98 -13.99 -5.13 5.64
CA VAL A 98 -14.01 -4.03 6.59
C VAL A 98 -13.34 -4.45 7.90
N THR A 99 -12.51 -3.57 8.47
CA THR A 99 -11.87 -3.83 9.77
C THR A 99 -11.53 -2.53 10.48
N THR A 100 -11.66 -2.54 11.80
CA THR A 100 -11.20 -1.47 12.68
C THR A 100 -10.03 -1.93 13.57
N THR A 101 -9.59 -3.19 13.41
CA THR A 101 -8.56 -3.81 14.25
C THR A 101 -7.22 -4.01 13.51
N GLN A 102 -7.23 -3.99 12.17
CA GLN A 102 -6.01 -4.13 11.39
C GLN A 102 -5.48 -2.75 10.93
N PRO A 103 -4.20 -2.45 11.15
CA PRO A 103 -3.61 -1.22 10.65
C PRO A 103 -3.62 -1.20 9.11
N ARG A 104 -4.00 -0.06 8.54
CA ARG A 104 -4.01 0.17 7.09
C ARG A 104 -3.62 1.60 6.79
N ILE A 105 -2.89 1.81 5.71
CA ILE A 105 -2.59 3.13 5.14
C ILE A 105 -3.12 3.14 3.72
N GLN A 106 -3.94 4.14 3.39
CA GLN A 106 -4.54 4.29 2.07
C GLN A 106 -4.19 5.66 1.51
N GLY A 107 -3.83 5.72 0.26
CA GLY A 107 -3.45 6.97 -0.37
C GLY A 107 -3.59 6.95 -1.89
N SER A 108 -3.38 8.10 -2.50
CA SER A 108 -3.39 8.29 -3.94
C SER A 108 -2.15 7.68 -4.58
N VAL A 109 -2.28 7.27 -5.85
CA VAL A 109 -1.18 6.76 -6.67
C VAL A 109 -0.93 7.72 -7.83
N SER A 110 0.34 7.99 -8.09
CA SER A 110 0.79 8.74 -9.26
C SER A 110 2.05 8.13 -9.84
N VAL A 111 2.47 8.62 -11.01
CA VAL A 111 3.83 8.36 -11.49
C VAL A 111 4.84 9.07 -10.59
N THR A 112 6.08 8.62 -10.66
CA THR A 112 7.19 9.26 -9.93
C THR A 112 7.25 10.75 -10.26
N GLY A 113 7.27 11.58 -9.22
CA GLY A 113 7.23 13.03 -9.34
C GLY A 113 5.84 13.63 -9.51
N GLY A 114 4.78 12.83 -9.58
CA GLY A 114 3.41 13.31 -9.77
C GLY A 114 2.68 13.76 -8.51
N GLY A 115 3.32 13.67 -7.34
CA GLY A 115 2.75 14.18 -6.09
C GLY A 115 1.78 13.24 -5.36
N GLY A 116 1.58 12.02 -5.85
CA GLY A 116 0.76 11.03 -5.14
C GLY A 116 1.44 10.52 -3.85
N ASP A 117 0.63 9.99 -2.94
CA ASP A 117 1.13 9.42 -1.68
C ASP A 117 1.97 8.17 -1.93
N PHE A 118 1.59 7.37 -2.92
CA PHE A 118 2.37 6.26 -3.46
C PHE A 118 2.76 6.60 -4.89
N GLN A 119 4.02 6.34 -5.25
CA GLN A 119 4.51 6.67 -6.58
C GLN A 119 5.05 5.43 -7.28
N LEU A 120 4.57 5.21 -8.49
CA LEU A 120 4.96 4.11 -9.35
C LEU A 120 5.73 4.62 -10.56
N SER A 121 6.51 3.76 -11.19
CA SER A 121 7.16 4.09 -12.46
C SER A 121 6.14 4.33 -13.58
N THR A 122 4.99 3.67 -13.51
CA THR A 122 3.84 3.89 -14.41
C THR A 122 2.53 3.63 -13.67
N THR A 123 1.50 4.38 -14.01
CA THR A 123 0.13 4.14 -13.52
C THR A 123 -0.70 3.32 -14.51
N ALA A 124 -0.26 3.17 -15.75
CA ALA A 124 -0.86 2.28 -16.72
C ALA A 124 -0.43 0.84 -16.44
N ILE A 125 -1.28 0.10 -15.74
CA ILE A 125 -1.02 -1.27 -15.34
C ILE A 125 -1.50 -2.22 -16.44
N VAL A 126 -0.61 -3.11 -16.87
CA VAL A 126 -0.92 -4.13 -17.88
C VAL A 126 -0.58 -5.51 -17.34
N VAL A 127 -1.44 -6.47 -17.68
CA VAL A 127 -1.14 -7.87 -17.38
C VAL A 127 -0.25 -8.41 -18.47
N SER A 128 0.93 -8.88 -18.10
CA SER A 128 1.84 -9.52 -19.02
C SER A 128 2.62 -10.61 -18.32
N ALA A 129 2.53 -11.82 -18.81
CA ALA A 129 3.29 -12.95 -18.29
C ALA A 129 4.80 -12.79 -18.52
N LEU A 130 5.19 -11.98 -19.50
CA LEU A 130 6.59 -11.75 -19.88
C LEU A 130 7.14 -10.41 -19.41
N ASP A 131 6.26 -9.45 -19.12
CA ASP A 131 6.67 -8.12 -18.70
C ASP A 131 6.79 -8.03 -17.19
N ARG A 132 8.03 -7.98 -16.74
CA ARG A 132 8.38 -7.84 -15.32
C ARG A 132 8.55 -6.39 -14.90
N LYS A 133 8.27 -5.44 -15.79
CA LYS A 133 8.40 -4.00 -15.56
C LYS A 133 7.05 -3.36 -15.27
N SER A 134 5.96 -4.12 -15.29
CA SER A 134 4.62 -3.57 -15.26
C SER A 134 4.24 -2.95 -13.92
N VAL A 135 4.90 -3.32 -12.83
CA VAL A 135 4.62 -2.80 -11.49
C VAL A 135 5.91 -2.36 -10.84
N VAL A 136 5.92 -1.19 -10.26
CA VAL A 136 7.06 -0.56 -9.54
C VAL A 136 8.27 -0.26 -10.41
#